data_98e504e0ad46eacc1bd1d672de78e15b
#
_entry.id   98e504e0ad46eacc1bd1d672de78e15b
#
_cell.length_a   1.000
_cell.length_b   1.000
_cell.length_c   1.000
_cell.angle_alpha   90.00
_cell.angle_beta   90.00
_cell.angle_gamma   90.00
#
_symmetry.space_group_name_H-M   'P 1'
#
loop_
_entity.id
_entity.type
_entity.pdbx_description
1 polymer ?
#
loop_
_entity_poly.entity_id
_entity_poly.type
_entity_poly.pdbx_seq_one_letter_code
_entity_poly.pdbx_strand_id
1 'polypeptide(L)'
;ETNLVATIPINKTITKLLAFDVSATANITNCQTPANTIKNNLFFVNPIIQFKTPNFKLNLGIQPSWDNQIYSVLPNITAESRLGSEKLILKAGWVGSIQKNNYQSLASVNPWLAQPVSFTNTQKNEIYAGIKGSLGSYFVYNTQLSLLKLKGQPLFTNDLIDGKSFVTLYDDNLQLLKIHGEVGYSVQENFSFIAAVTYNQFTKTTFDKAYGMVPL
;
A
#
# COMPACT_ATOMS: atom_id res chain seq x y z
N GLU A 1 -5.96 -21.50 8.80
CA GLU A 1 -4.80 -20.65 8.46
C GLU A 1 -4.15 -20.09 9.73
N THR A 2 -2.82 -20.10 9.79
CA THR A 2 -2.03 -19.45 10.85
C THR A 2 -1.15 -18.39 10.21
N ASN A 3 -1.19 -17.18 10.77
CA ASN A 3 -0.37 -16.06 10.33
C ASN A 3 0.42 -15.48 11.52
N LEU A 4 1.75 -15.41 11.39
CA LEU A 4 2.66 -14.85 12.38
C LEU A 4 3.37 -13.64 11.78
N VAL A 5 3.27 -12.48 12.44
CA VAL A 5 3.99 -11.26 12.04
C VAL A 5 4.88 -10.81 13.20
N ALA A 6 6.16 -10.63 12.91
CA ALA A 6 7.13 -10.08 13.84
C ALA A 6 7.85 -8.90 13.18
N THR A 7 7.94 -7.78 13.89
CA THR A 7 8.64 -6.58 13.41
C THR A 7 9.57 -6.06 14.50
N ILE A 8 10.82 -5.78 14.14
CA ILE A 8 11.85 -5.23 15.03
C ILE A 8 12.25 -3.86 14.48
N PRO A 9 11.82 -2.75 15.10
CA PRO A 9 12.25 -1.41 14.75
C PRO A 9 13.54 -1.03 15.50
N ILE A 10 14.45 -0.35 14.83
CA ILE A 10 15.67 0.25 15.38
C ILE A 10 15.73 1.69 14.88
N ASN A 11 15.80 2.65 15.79
CA ASN A 11 15.92 4.07 15.46
C ASN A 11 17.16 4.64 16.14
N LYS A 12 17.92 5.46 15.41
CA LYS A 12 19.09 6.19 15.93
C LYS A 12 19.12 7.61 15.38
N THR A 13 18.97 8.57 16.26
CA THR A 13 19.23 9.98 15.94
C THR A 13 20.75 10.21 15.91
N ILE A 14 21.27 10.69 14.80
CA ILE A 14 22.70 10.99 14.59
C ILE A 14 22.97 12.46 14.93
N THR A 15 22.13 13.36 14.41
CA THR A 15 22.19 14.79 14.69
C THR A 15 20.76 15.34 14.80
N LYS A 16 20.62 16.65 15.15
CA LYS A 16 19.31 17.33 15.15
C LYS A 16 18.58 17.28 13.79
N LEU A 17 19.34 17.09 12.70
CA LEU A 17 18.82 17.10 11.33
C LEU A 17 18.80 15.72 10.68
N LEU A 18 19.54 14.74 11.22
CA LEU A 18 19.77 13.45 10.61
C LEU A 18 19.45 12.31 11.57
N ALA A 19 18.59 11.40 11.13
CA ALA A 19 18.29 10.14 11.83
C ALA A 19 18.40 8.95 10.88
N PHE A 20 18.65 7.79 11.44
CA PHE A 20 18.68 6.53 10.74
C PHE A 20 17.67 5.56 11.37
N ASP A 21 16.76 5.06 10.56
CA ASP A 21 15.77 4.08 10.95
C ASP A 21 15.99 2.78 10.18
N VAL A 22 15.89 1.66 10.87
CA VAL A 22 15.85 0.33 10.25
C VAL A 22 14.71 -0.45 10.88
N SER A 23 13.88 -1.06 10.07
CA SER A 23 12.94 -2.07 10.55
C SER A 23 13.12 -3.38 9.79
N ALA A 24 13.07 -4.49 10.50
CA ALA A 24 13.04 -5.83 9.90
C ALA A 24 11.70 -6.48 10.22
N THR A 25 11.02 -7.01 9.21
CA THR A 25 9.71 -7.66 9.35
C THR A 25 9.76 -9.06 8.77
N ALA A 26 9.25 -10.02 9.54
CA ALA A 26 8.96 -11.37 9.10
C ALA A 26 7.45 -11.61 9.17
N ASN A 27 6.86 -12.07 8.08
CA ASN A 27 5.45 -12.42 8.00
C ASN A 27 5.31 -13.81 7.40
N ILE A 28 4.99 -14.78 8.25
CA ILE A 28 4.93 -16.21 7.92
C ILE A 28 3.48 -16.66 7.96
N THR A 29 3.00 -17.26 6.88
CA THR A 29 1.65 -17.82 6.79
C THR A 29 1.70 -19.28 6.38
N ASN A 30 0.95 -20.11 7.11
CA ASN A 30 0.66 -21.50 6.77
C ASN A 30 -0.85 -21.66 6.64
N CYS A 31 -1.31 -22.05 5.46
CA CYS A 31 -2.71 -22.36 5.19
C CYS A 31 -2.83 -23.86 4.88
N GLN A 32 -3.46 -24.59 5.79
CA GLN A 32 -3.73 -26.03 5.59
C GLN A 32 -5.04 -26.19 4.85
N THR A 33 -4.99 -26.95 3.77
CA THR A 33 -6.16 -27.37 2.99
C THR A 33 -6.28 -28.89 3.07
N PRO A 34 -7.42 -29.51 2.77
CA PRO A 34 -7.53 -30.96 2.72
C PRO A 34 -6.55 -31.62 1.75
N ALA A 35 -6.12 -30.90 0.71
CA ALA A 35 -5.24 -31.42 -0.34
C ALA A 35 -3.75 -31.14 -0.06
N ASN A 36 -3.41 -29.98 0.54
CA ASN A 36 -2.01 -29.60 0.77
C ASN A 36 -1.87 -28.51 1.83
N THR A 37 -0.62 -28.15 2.13
CA THR A 37 -0.28 -26.98 2.96
C THR A 37 0.35 -25.91 2.08
N ILE A 38 -0.28 -24.75 2.00
CA ILE A 38 0.21 -23.59 1.27
C ILE A 38 1.01 -22.71 2.24
N LYS A 39 2.29 -22.51 1.93
CA LYS A 39 3.18 -21.60 2.68
C LYS A 39 3.30 -20.30 1.92
N ASN A 40 3.17 -19.18 2.63
CA ASN A 40 3.40 -17.85 2.07
C ASN A 40 4.24 -17.03 3.06
N ASN A 41 5.53 -16.85 2.76
CA ASN A 41 6.49 -16.22 3.64
C ASN A 41 7.03 -14.94 3.01
N LEU A 42 6.99 -13.86 3.77
CA LEU A 42 7.49 -12.56 3.36
C LEU A 42 8.44 -12.02 4.43
N PHE A 43 9.67 -11.72 4.02
CA PHE A 43 10.67 -11.06 4.86
C PHE A 43 11.11 -9.78 4.17
N PHE A 44 11.25 -8.70 4.92
CA PHE A 44 11.82 -7.47 4.37
C PHE A 44 12.54 -6.65 5.45
N VAL A 45 13.51 -5.87 4.99
CA VAL A 45 14.22 -4.89 5.81
C VAL A 45 14.00 -3.53 5.18
N ASN A 46 13.82 -2.51 6.01
CA ASN A 46 13.51 -1.17 5.55
C ASN A 46 14.47 -0.14 6.18
N PRO A 47 15.71 -0.03 5.68
CA PRO A 47 16.64 1.01 6.08
C PRO A 47 16.25 2.36 5.47
N ILE A 48 16.17 3.40 6.29
CA ILE A 48 15.80 4.76 5.92
C ILE A 48 16.75 5.75 6.55
N ILE A 49 17.28 6.67 5.76
CA ILE A 49 17.97 7.87 6.23
C ILE A 49 16.96 9.01 6.19
N GLN A 50 16.73 9.64 7.33
CA GLN A 50 15.85 10.79 7.46
C GLN A 50 16.66 12.06 7.58
N PHE A 51 16.41 13.02 6.69
CA PHE A 51 16.87 14.39 6.80
C PHE A 51 15.68 15.30 7.11
N LYS A 52 15.75 16.05 8.22
CA LYS A 52 14.64 16.88 8.69
C LYS A 52 15.13 18.28 9.10
N THR A 53 14.56 19.27 8.46
CA THR A 53 14.66 20.69 8.87
C THR A 53 13.26 21.19 9.29
N PRO A 54 13.11 22.41 9.83
CA PRO A 54 11.78 22.95 10.14
C PRO A 54 10.81 22.97 8.96
N ASN A 55 11.31 23.22 7.75
CA ASN A 55 10.47 23.38 6.56
C ASN A 55 10.57 22.23 5.53
N PHE A 56 11.49 21.28 5.74
CA PHE A 56 11.71 20.21 4.78
C PHE A 56 12.00 18.88 5.48
N LYS A 57 11.37 17.81 5.02
CA LYS A 57 11.63 16.44 5.44
C LYS A 57 11.89 15.58 4.22
N LEU A 58 12.99 14.85 4.22
CA LEU A 58 13.37 13.90 3.18
C LEU A 58 13.69 12.56 3.84
N ASN A 59 13.02 11.49 3.40
CA ASN A 59 13.35 10.13 3.77
C ASN A 59 13.90 9.44 2.51
N LEU A 60 15.10 8.90 2.62
CA LEU A 60 15.74 8.12 1.58
C LEU A 60 15.94 6.69 2.09
N GLY A 61 15.29 5.75 1.46
CA GLY A 61 15.36 4.35 1.83
C GLY A 61 15.15 3.42 0.66
N ILE A 62 15.38 2.15 0.94
CA ILE A 62 15.07 1.01 0.07
C ILE A 62 14.43 -0.07 0.93
N GLN A 63 13.72 -0.99 0.30
CA GLN A 63 13.14 -2.15 0.96
C GLN A 63 13.57 -3.43 0.25
N PRO A 64 14.74 -4.00 0.60
CA PRO A 64 15.07 -5.38 0.24
C PRO A 64 14.03 -6.33 0.81
N SER A 65 13.49 -7.18 -0.02
CA SER A 65 12.38 -8.08 0.31
C SER A 65 12.60 -9.46 -0.27
N TRP A 66 12.22 -10.49 0.48
CA TRP A 66 12.23 -11.90 0.08
C TRP A 66 10.79 -12.41 0.18
N ASP A 67 10.16 -12.54 -0.96
CA ASP A 67 8.79 -13.02 -1.11
C ASP A 67 8.81 -14.46 -1.64
N ASN A 68 8.56 -15.45 -0.77
CA ASN A 68 8.57 -16.86 -1.14
C ASN A 68 9.81 -17.25 -1.97
N GLN A 69 11.02 -16.84 -1.51
CA GLN A 69 12.34 -17.04 -2.15
C GLN A 69 12.62 -16.09 -3.35
N ILE A 70 11.70 -15.25 -3.77
CA ILE A 70 11.94 -14.24 -4.80
C ILE A 70 12.50 -12.98 -4.13
N TYR A 71 13.70 -12.59 -4.51
CA TYR A 71 14.33 -11.36 -4.02
C TYR A 71 13.93 -10.17 -4.87
N SER A 72 13.61 -9.06 -4.21
CA SER A 72 13.35 -7.77 -4.85
C SER A 72 13.82 -6.62 -3.98
N VAL A 73 14.20 -5.50 -4.60
CA VAL A 73 14.52 -4.25 -3.91
C VAL A 73 13.53 -3.20 -4.35
N LEU A 74 12.81 -2.65 -3.40
CA LEU A 74 11.78 -1.65 -3.64
C LEU A 74 12.25 -0.27 -3.16
N PRO A 75 11.87 0.83 -3.84
CA PRO A 75 12.19 2.18 -3.41
C PRO A 75 11.37 2.56 -2.16
N ASN A 76 11.96 3.41 -1.31
CA ASN A 76 11.23 4.05 -0.21
C ASN A 76 11.75 5.47 -0.04
N ILE A 77 11.32 6.35 -0.94
CA ILE A 77 11.75 7.75 -1.00
C ILE A 77 10.53 8.63 -0.82
N THR A 78 10.56 9.53 0.17
CA THR A 78 9.48 10.49 0.41
C THR A 78 10.04 11.86 0.75
N ALA A 79 9.42 12.90 0.23
CA ALA A 79 9.77 14.29 0.50
C ALA A 79 8.52 15.08 0.90
N GLU A 80 8.66 15.93 1.91
CA GLU A 80 7.66 16.91 2.30
C GLU A 80 8.32 18.28 2.46
N SER A 81 7.69 19.33 1.92
CA SER A 81 8.16 20.71 2.04
C SER A 81 7.02 21.61 2.50
N ARG A 82 7.27 22.39 3.56
CA ARG A 82 6.35 23.42 4.05
C ARG A 82 6.64 24.73 3.34
N LEU A 83 5.61 25.30 2.71
CA LEU A 83 5.72 26.56 2.01
C LEU A 83 5.00 27.68 2.79
N GLY A 84 5.69 28.83 2.94
CA GLY A 84 5.12 30.03 3.57
C GLY A 84 4.73 29.84 5.04
N SER A 85 3.58 30.32 5.42
CA SER A 85 3.07 30.41 6.79
C SER A 85 2.55 29.07 7.35
N GLU A 86 3.24 27.96 7.11
CA GLU A 86 2.92 26.60 7.64
C GLU A 86 1.60 25.96 7.15
N LYS A 87 0.82 26.65 6.34
CA LYS A 87 -0.52 26.22 5.91
C LYS A 87 -0.53 25.41 4.62
N LEU A 88 0.58 25.35 3.89
CA LEU A 88 0.72 24.60 2.66
C LEU A 88 1.91 23.65 2.74
N ILE A 89 1.67 22.37 2.56
CA ILE A 89 2.69 21.33 2.53
C ILE A 89 2.61 20.61 1.19
N LEU A 90 3.71 20.64 0.46
CA LEU A 90 3.92 19.79 -0.71
C LEU A 90 4.45 18.43 -0.25
N LYS A 91 3.96 17.36 -0.85
CA LYS A 91 4.43 16.01 -0.62
C LYS A 91 4.69 15.30 -1.95
N ALA A 92 5.74 14.52 -2.01
CA ALA A 92 6.05 13.67 -3.15
C ALA A 92 6.73 12.39 -2.65
N GLY A 93 6.64 11.31 -3.43
CA GLY A 93 7.31 10.09 -3.08
C GLY A 93 7.35 9.09 -4.21
N TRP A 94 8.30 8.17 -4.05
CA TRP A 94 8.40 6.94 -4.82
C TRP A 94 8.56 5.79 -3.85
N VAL A 95 7.48 5.02 -3.65
CA VAL A 95 7.38 4.01 -2.60
C VAL A 95 6.98 2.68 -3.20
N GLY A 96 7.76 1.66 -2.91
CA GLY A 96 7.44 0.28 -3.18
C GLY A 96 7.10 -0.48 -1.91
N SER A 97 6.22 -1.45 -2.01
CA SER A 97 5.85 -2.35 -0.91
C SER A 97 5.36 -3.69 -1.44
N ILE A 98 5.39 -4.72 -0.59
CA ILE A 98 4.74 -5.99 -0.87
C ILE A 98 3.57 -6.14 0.08
N GLN A 99 2.37 -6.18 -0.48
CA GLN A 99 1.15 -6.50 0.24
C GLN A 99 0.97 -8.01 0.26
N LYS A 100 0.87 -8.57 1.45
CA LYS A 100 0.68 -9.99 1.62
C LYS A 100 -0.77 -10.38 1.33
N ASN A 101 -0.94 -11.39 0.48
CA ASN A 101 -2.22 -12.01 0.20
C ASN A 101 -2.28 -13.36 0.92
N ASN A 102 -3.30 -13.54 1.74
CA ASN A 102 -3.60 -14.78 2.43
C ASN A 102 -5.10 -15.07 2.35
N TYR A 103 -5.54 -16.24 2.77
CA TYR A 103 -6.95 -16.61 2.67
C TYR A 103 -7.85 -15.62 3.41
N GLN A 104 -7.48 -15.21 4.61
CA GLN A 104 -8.26 -14.27 5.41
C GLN A 104 -8.41 -12.91 4.72
N SER A 105 -7.32 -12.36 4.16
CA SER A 105 -7.37 -11.08 3.46
C SER A 105 -8.19 -11.14 2.16
N LEU A 106 -8.10 -12.24 1.41
CA LEU A 106 -8.88 -12.42 0.18
C LEU A 106 -10.35 -12.68 0.48
N ALA A 107 -10.67 -13.52 1.48
CA ALA A 107 -12.03 -13.82 1.89
C ALA A 107 -12.75 -12.63 2.54
N SER A 108 -12.01 -11.70 3.15
CA SER A 108 -12.60 -10.44 3.66
C SER A 108 -13.11 -9.54 2.55
N VAL A 109 -12.49 -9.60 1.36
CA VAL A 109 -12.94 -8.86 0.16
C VAL A 109 -14.05 -9.62 -0.56
N ASN A 110 -13.90 -10.95 -0.70
CA ASN A 110 -14.91 -11.80 -1.33
C ASN A 110 -15.18 -13.05 -0.46
N PRO A 111 -16.27 -13.04 0.35
CA PRO A 111 -16.62 -14.19 1.21
C PRO A 111 -16.95 -15.49 0.47
N TRP A 112 -17.25 -15.40 -0.83
CA TRP A 112 -17.58 -16.56 -1.68
C TRP A 112 -16.35 -17.14 -2.38
N LEU A 113 -15.16 -16.82 -1.89
CA LEU A 113 -13.91 -17.30 -2.43
C LEU A 113 -13.79 -18.81 -2.27
N ALA A 114 -13.57 -19.52 -3.41
CA ALA A 114 -13.17 -20.90 -3.41
C ALA A 114 -11.82 -21.09 -2.70
N GLN A 115 -11.56 -22.30 -2.24
CA GLN A 115 -10.31 -22.61 -1.58
C GLN A 115 -9.12 -22.38 -2.54
N PRO A 116 -8.18 -21.46 -2.21
CA PRO A 116 -7.07 -21.18 -3.09
C PRO A 116 -6.08 -22.35 -3.14
N VAL A 117 -5.44 -22.53 -4.29
CA VAL A 117 -4.37 -23.52 -4.48
C VAL A 117 -2.97 -22.91 -4.23
N SER A 118 -2.86 -21.60 -4.32
CA SER A 118 -1.61 -20.85 -4.06
C SER A 118 -1.93 -19.42 -3.68
N PHE A 119 -0.94 -18.73 -3.05
CA PHE A 119 -0.98 -17.29 -2.80
C PHE A 119 0.16 -16.60 -3.53
N THR A 120 -0.15 -15.54 -4.24
CA THR A 120 0.82 -14.60 -4.81
C THR A 120 0.68 -13.26 -4.10
N ASN A 121 1.76 -12.71 -3.56
CA ASN A 121 1.73 -11.42 -2.91
C ASN A 121 1.73 -10.30 -3.96
N THR A 122 1.08 -9.18 -3.63
CA THR A 122 1.00 -8.03 -4.53
C THR A 122 2.19 -7.10 -4.29
N GLN A 123 3.08 -7.00 -5.28
CA GLN A 123 4.12 -5.98 -5.29
C GLN A 123 3.52 -4.67 -5.82
N LYS A 124 3.51 -3.66 -4.99
CA LYS A 124 3.03 -2.31 -5.31
C LYS A 124 4.22 -1.37 -5.51
N ASN A 125 4.19 -0.57 -6.57
CA ASN A 125 5.13 0.52 -6.80
C ASN A 125 4.32 1.78 -7.12
N GLU A 126 4.48 2.83 -6.31
CA GLU A 126 3.70 4.05 -6.37
C GLU A 126 4.60 5.26 -6.46
N ILE A 127 4.39 6.09 -7.48
CA ILE A 127 4.95 7.44 -7.57
C ILE A 127 3.80 8.40 -7.34
N TYR A 128 3.95 9.33 -6.40
CA TYR A 128 2.91 10.26 -6.08
C TYR A 128 3.43 11.68 -5.85
N ALA A 129 2.54 12.64 -6.09
CA ALA A 129 2.70 14.02 -5.66
C ALA A 129 1.37 14.52 -5.10
N GLY A 130 1.44 15.45 -4.15
CA GLY A 130 0.23 15.98 -3.54
C GLY A 130 0.49 17.23 -2.72
N ILE A 131 -0.61 17.81 -2.30
CA ILE A 131 -0.64 19.00 -1.45
C ILE A 131 -1.56 18.73 -0.26
N LYS A 132 -1.19 19.21 0.90
CA LYS A 132 -2.05 19.24 2.08
C LYS A 132 -1.90 20.58 2.78
N GLY A 133 -2.93 21.03 3.44
CA GLY A 133 -2.86 22.30 4.13
C GLY A 133 -4.14 22.68 4.85
N SER A 134 -4.19 23.93 5.30
CA SER A 134 -5.37 24.51 5.93
C SER A 134 -5.73 25.86 5.30
N LEU A 135 -7.03 26.13 5.21
CA LEU A 135 -7.59 27.40 4.82
C LEU A 135 -8.30 28.01 6.03
N GLY A 136 -7.67 29.03 6.61
CA GLY A 136 -8.13 29.59 7.89
C GLY A 136 -7.96 28.60 9.04
N SER A 137 -8.87 28.68 10.03
CA SER A 137 -8.82 27.87 11.26
C SER A 137 -9.72 26.64 11.20
N TYR A 138 -10.57 26.52 10.19
CA TYR A 138 -11.65 25.53 10.16
C TYR A 138 -11.51 24.50 9.03
N PHE A 139 -10.87 24.85 7.92
CA PHE A 139 -10.75 23.97 6.77
C PHE A 139 -9.37 23.34 6.66
N VAL A 140 -9.34 22.03 6.42
CA VAL A 140 -8.13 21.29 6.04
C VAL A 140 -8.39 20.60 4.70
N TYR A 141 -7.35 20.47 3.89
CA TYR A 141 -7.44 19.76 2.62
C TYR A 141 -6.21 18.88 2.39
N ASN A 142 -6.41 17.82 1.65
CA ASN A 142 -5.36 16.89 1.24
C ASN A 142 -5.70 16.34 -0.14
N THR A 143 -4.83 16.57 -1.11
CA THR A 143 -5.01 16.06 -2.48
C THR A 143 -3.75 15.34 -2.92
N GLN A 144 -3.92 14.21 -3.59
CA GLN A 144 -2.81 13.40 -4.08
C GLN A 144 -3.14 12.80 -5.44
N LEU A 145 -2.18 12.89 -6.34
CA LEU A 145 -2.13 12.18 -7.61
C LEU A 145 -1.08 11.09 -7.51
N SER A 146 -1.44 9.86 -7.88
CA SER A 146 -0.55 8.69 -7.81
C SER A 146 -0.60 7.89 -9.09
N LEU A 147 0.56 7.45 -9.54
CA LEU A 147 0.73 6.42 -10.57
C LEU A 147 1.15 5.13 -9.88
N LEU A 148 0.34 4.10 -10.00
CA LEU A 148 0.57 2.81 -9.37
C LEU A 148 0.84 1.74 -10.43
N LYS A 149 1.85 0.91 -10.14
CA LYS A 149 2.11 -0.33 -10.86
C LYS A 149 2.03 -1.48 -9.87
N LEU A 150 1.12 -2.42 -10.14
CA LEU A 150 0.86 -3.59 -9.30
C LEU A 150 1.25 -4.85 -10.06
N LYS A 151 1.95 -5.74 -9.37
CA LYS A 151 2.31 -7.06 -9.85
C LYS A 151 1.79 -8.12 -8.88
N GLY A 152 1.16 -9.16 -9.38
CA GLY A 152 0.50 -10.17 -8.55
C GLY A 152 -0.78 -9.64 -7.88
N GLN A 153 -1.52 -8.72 -8.54
CA GLN A 153 -2.78 -8.20 -8.01
C GLN A 153 -3.88 -9.26 -8.12
N PRO A 154 -4.52 -9.66 -7.00
CA PRO A 154 -5.62 -10.60 -7.04
C PRO A 154 -6.85 -9.96 -7.71
N LEU A 155 -7.44 -10.70 -8.64
CA LEU A 155 -8.72 -10.43 -9.28
C LEU A 155 -9.62 -11.64 -9.04
N PHE A 156 -10.91 -11.43 -8.88
CA PHE A 156 -11.86 -12.49 -8.66
C PHE A 156 -12.71 -12.72 -9.91
N THR A 157 -12.81 -13.97 -10.31
CA THR A 157 -13.70 -14.42 -11.40
C THR A 157 -14.55 -15.59 -10.92
N ASN A 158 -15.72 -15.77 -11.52
CA ASN A 158 -16.57 -16.91 -11.20
C ASN A 158 -15.85 -18.22 -11.52
N ASP A 159 -16.03 -19.22 -10.67
CA ASP A 159 -15.60 -20.57 -10.98
C ASP A 159 -16.37 -21.08 -12.21
N LEU A 160 -15.62 -21.53 -13.22
CA LEU A 160 -16.18 -22.03 -14.48
C LEU A 160 -16.86 -23.39 -14.34
N ILE A 161 -16.64 -24.11 -13.22
CA ILE A 161 -17.17 -25.46 -12.99
C ILE A 161 -18.57 -25.39 -12.39
N ASP A 162 -18.75 -24.63 -11.31
CA ASP A 162 -20.02 -24.60 -10.58
C ASP A 162 -20.74 -23.24 -10.61
N GLY A 163 -20.02 -22.16 -10.96
CA GLY A 163 -20.54 -20.80 -11.01
C GLY A 163 -21.01 -20.24 -9.66
N LYS A 164 -20.78 -20.96 -8.55
CA LYS A 164 -21.27 -20.60 -7.20
C LYS A 164 -20.19 -19.97 -6.32
N SER A 165 -18.95 -20.16 -6.69
CA SER A 165 -17.80 -19.64 -5.98
C SER A 165 -16.94 -18.76 -6.88
N PHE A 166 -15.99 -18.06 -6.28
CA PHE A 166 -15.02 -17.22 -7.00
C PHE A 166 -13.63 -17.80 -6.87
N VAL A 167 -12.89 -17.79 -7.96
CA VAL A 167 -11.46 -18.14 -7.98
C VAL A 167 -10.60 -16.89 -8.12
N THR A 168 -9.38 -16.95 -7.60
CA THR A 168 -8.44 -15.83 -7.68
C THR A 168 -7.54 -15.99 -8.90
N LEU A 169 -7.48 -14.96 -9.73
CA LEU A 169 -6.49 -14.75 -10.78
C LEU A 169 -5.54 -13.65 -10.34
N TYR A 170 -4.26 -13.74 -10.71
CA TYR A 170 -3.27 -12.74 -10.34
C TYR A 170 -2.80 -11.97 -11.60
N ASP A 171 -3.00 -10.63 -11.61
CA ASP A 171 -2.53 -9.76 -12.67
C ASP A 171 -1.13 -9.25 -12.36
N ASP A 172 -0.16 -9.52 -13.25
CA ASP A 172 1.23 -9.13 -13.08
C ASP A 172 1.57 -7.76 -13.68
N ASN A 173 0.61 -7.10 -14.31
CA ASN A 173 0.86 -5.85 -15.03
C ASN A 173 -0.29 -4.84 -14.92
N LEU A 174 -0.91 -4.79 -13.77
CA LEU A 174 -1.96 -3.81 -13.51
C LEU A 174 -1.35 -2.44 -13.27
N GLN A 175 -1.82 -1.43 -14.01
CA GLN A 175 -1.42 -0.04 -13.81
C GLN A 175 -2.65 0.83 -13.64
N LEU A 176 -2.57 1.78 -12.73
CA LEU A 176 -3.66 2.70 -12.49
C LEU A 176 -3.17 4.10 -12.14
N LEU A 177 -3.95 5.08 -12.57
CA LEU A 177 -3.90 6.45 -12.09
C LEU A 177 -4.92 6.59 -10.96
N LYS A 178 -4.45 7.04 -9.79
CA LYS A 178 -5.29 7.29 -8.62
C LYS A 178 -5.28 8.77 -8.29
N ILE A 179 -6.46 9.37 -8.18
CA ILE A 179 -6.65 10.74 -7.70
C ILE A 179 -7.41 10.66 -6.38
N HIS A 180 -6.83 11.23 -5.34
CA HIS A 180 -7.45 11.30 -4.02
C HIS A 180 -7.59 12.75 -3.59
N GLY A 181 -8.77 13.12 -3.13
CA GLY A 181 -9.07 14.43 -2.56
C GLY A 181 -9.84 14.28 -1.25
N GLU A 182 -9.43 15.04 -0.25
CA GLU A 182 -10.08 15.08 1.05
C GLU A 182 -10.22 16.54 1.51
N VAL A 183 -11.37 16.87 2.07
CA VAL A 183 -11.64 18.15 2.71
C VAL A 183 -12.25 17.90 4.08
N GLY A 184 -11.67 18.52 5.09
CA GLY A 184 -12.19 18.51 6.45
C GLY A 184 -12.63 19.91 6.87
N TYR A 185 -13.74 19.98 7.58
CA TYR A 185 -14.23 21.20 8.23
C TYR A 185 -14.49 20.91 9.69
N SER A 186 -13.93 21.73 10.58
CA SER A 186 -14.10 21.56 12.02
C SER A 186 -14.29 22.90 12.71
N VAL A 187 -15.32 23.00 13.53
CA VAL A 187 -15.61 24.16 14.38
C VAL A 187 -15.53 23.73 15.84
N GLN A 188 -14.49 24.21 16.52
CA GLN A 188 -14.29 24.13 17.97
C GLN A 188 -15.05 22.97 18.65
N GLU A 189 -14.45 21.79 18.70
CA GLU A 189 -14.93 20.61 19.48
C GLU A 189 -16.41 20.18 19.28
N ASN A 190 -17.24 21.02 18.65
CA ASN A 190 -18.68 20.82 18.54
C ASN A 190 -19.12 20.12 17.25
N PHE A 191 -18.39 20.33 16.15
CA PHE A 191 -18.75 19.78 14.86
C PHE A 191 -17.54 19.54 13.99
N SER A 192 -17.42 18.34 13.44
CA SER A 192 -16.40 17.97 12.46
C SER A 192 -17.03 17.20 11.30
N PHE A 193 -16.68 17.59 10.09
CA PHE A 193 -17.10 16.93 8.85
C PHE A 193 -15.88 16.65 7.99
N ILE A 194 -15.78 15.43 7.44
CA ILE A 194 -14.74 15.05 6.49
C ILE A 194 -15.43 14.45 5.27
N ALA A 195 -15.09 14.96 4.08
CA ALA A 195 -15.47 14.41 2.80
C ALA A 195 -14.22 13.96 2.05
N ALA A 196 -14.22 12.75 1.54
CA ALA A 196 -13.13 12.22 0.74
C ALA A 196 -13.67 11.58 -0.55
N VAL A 197 -12.94 11.79 -1.65
CA VAL A 197 -13.22 11.20 -2.96
C VAL A 197 -11.94 10.54 -3.46
N THR A 198 -12.08 9.31 -3.93
CA THR A 198 -10.99 8.60 -4.61
C THR A 198 -11.47 8.15 -5.98
N TYR A 199 -10.73 8.53 -7.02
CA TYR A 199 -10.95 8.10 -8.38
C TYR A 199 -9.78 7.21 -8.83
N ASN A 200 -10.09 6.03 -9.33
CA ASN A 200 -9.12 5.07 -9.85
C ASN A 200 -9.40 4.84 -11.34
N GLN A 201 -8.41 5.11 -12.18
CA GLN A 201 -8.46 4.82 -13.62
C GLN A 201 -7.42 3.75 -13.95
N PHE A 202 -7.90 2.58 -14.31
CA PHE A 202 -7.02 1.49 -14.78
C PHE A 202 -6.56 1.80 -16.19
N THR A 203 -5.24 1.92 -16.36
CA THR A 203 -4.59 2.26 -17.64
C THR A 203 -4.04 1.04 -18.35
N LYS A 204 -3.71 -0.03 -17.61
CA LYS A 204 -3.22 -1.29 -18.15
C LYS A 204 -3.63 -2.46 -17.28
N THR A 205 -3.97 -3.57 -17.91
CA THR A 205 -4.27 -4.86 -17.29
C THR A 205 -3.83 -5.98 -18.23
N THR A 206 -3.48 -7.13 -17.68
CA THR A 206 -3.15 -8.34 -18.45
C THR A 206 -4.43 -9.07 -18.89
N PHE A 207 -5.48 -8.99 -18.08
CA PHE A 207 -6.76 -9.66 -18.37
C PHE A 207 -7.71 -8.73 -19.10
N ASP A 208 -8.50 -9.30 -20.02
CA ASP A 208 -9.56 -8.55 -20.69
C ASP A 208 -10.62 -8.13 -19.66
N LYS A 209 -11.26 -6.98 -19.86
CA LYS A 209 -12.28 -6.40 -18.97
C LYS A 209 -13.47 -7.32 -18.65
N ALA A 210 -13.59 -8.43 -19.41
CA ALA A 210 -14.60 -9.45 -19.20
C ALA A 210 -14.47 -10.24 -17.87
N TYR A 211 -13.30 -10.22 -17.23
CA TYR A 211 -13.04 -10.92 -15.96
C TYR A 211 -13.28 -10.02 -14.75
N GLY A 212 -14.46 -9.50 -14.55
CA GLY A 212 -14.90 -8.79 -13.37
C GLY A 212 -13.80 -8.28 -12.42
N MET A 213 -13.27 -7.08 -12.67
CA MET A 213 -12.31 -6.46 -11.75
C MET A 213 -13.03 -6.06 -10.47
N VAL A 214 -12.55 -6.52 -9.33
CA VAL A 214 -12.98 -5.99 -8.03
C VAL A 214 -12.29 -4.64 -7.83
N PRO A 215 -13.02 -3.54 -7.57
CA PRO A 215 -12.44 -2.25 -7.23
C PRO A 215 -11.55 -2.38 -6.00
N LEU A 216 -10.39 -1.76 -6.06
CA LEU A 216 -9.45 -1.64 -4.93
C LEU A 216 -9.89 -0.55 -3.97
#